data_e5d8c6373a16ed9e8999b0ac10a834e2
#
_entry.id   e5d8c6373a16ed9e8999b0ac10a834e2
#
_cell.length_a   1.000
_cell.length_b   1.000
_cell.length_c   1.000
_cell.angle_alpha   90.00
_cell.angle_beta   90.00
_cell.angle_gamma   90.00
#
_symmetry.space_group_name_H-M   'P 1'
#
loop_
_entity.id
_entity.type
_entity.pdbx_description
1 polymer ?
#
loop_
_entity_poly.entity_id
_entity_poly.type
_entity_poly.pdbx_seq_one_letter_code
_entity_poly.pdbx_strand_id
1 'polypeptide(L)'
;MGNDCENYIEITSTNKNHIESIGAELTTIGDNGCYGYRDIVIGDNSLTARGTTKWSPPLDMYHHWIQTYEGIQLYALYKEEFLHFAGKVNNEDQEHVDFSVVTSNDVRSASEGLLFELNDKLHLAEHMDTEGMNDN
;
A
#
# COMPACT_ATOMS: atom_id res chain seq x y z
N MET A 1 12.43 -10.77 14.75
CA MET A 1 11.09 -10.62 14.24
C MET A 1 10.73 -9.15 14.14
N GLY A 2 10.48 -8.64 12.98
CA GLY A 2 10.12 -7.25 12.81
C GLY A 2 8.62 -7.09 12.58
N ASN A 3 8.18 -5.86 12.54
CA ASN A 3 6.82 -5.55 12.15
C ASN A 3 6.76 -5.56 10.63
N ASP A 4 5.81 -6.29 10.10
CA ASP A 4 5.57 -6.30 8.66
C ASP A 4 4.65 -5.15 8.31
N CYS A 5 4.87 -4.58 7.13
CA CYS A 5 4.01 -3.55 6.58
C CYS A 5 3.34 -4.13 5.34
N GLU A 6 2.01 -4.13 5.32
CA GLU A 6 1.26 -4.62 4.18
C GLU A 6 0.99 -3.45 3.24
N ASN A 7 1.25 -3.66 1.96
CA ASN A 7 1.17 -2.61 0.95
C ASN A 7 0.24 -3.00 -0.18
N TYR A 8 -0.46 -2.01 -0.72
CA TYR A 8 -1.25 -2.14 -1.94
C TYR A 8 -0.85 -0.99 -2.85
N ILE A 9 -0.55 -1.28 -4.11
CA ILE A 9 -0.17 -0.23 -5.04
C ILE A 9 -0.98 -0.29 -6.33
N GLU A 10 -1.22 0.89 -6.90
CA GLU A 10 -1.79 1.07 -8.24
C GLU A 10 -0.92 2.08 -8.95
N ILE A 11 -0.49 1.72 -10.14
CA ILE A 11 0.33 2.62 -10.95
C ILE A 11 -0.30 2.69 -12.33
N THR A 12 -0.44 3.91 -12.85
CA THR A 12 -0.91 4.11 -14.21
C THR A 12 0.12 4.93 -14.98
N SER A 13 0.16 4.71 -16.29
CA SER A 13 1.06 5.43 -17.17
C SER A 13 0.52 5.39 -18.59
N THR A 14 0.75 6.44 -19.35
CA THR A 14 0.45 6.44 -20.78
C THR A 14 1.50 5.68 -21.57
N ASN A 15 2.62 5.32 -20.94
CA ASN A 15 3.71 4.58 -21.57
C ASN A 15 3.75 3.17 -21.01
N LYS A 16 3.31 2.19 -21.79
CA LYS A 16 3.24 0.81 -21.29
C LYS A 16 4.61 0.23 -20.94
N ASN A 17 5.69 0.77 -21.53
CA ASN A 17 7.04 0.31 -21.19
C ASN A 17 7.38 0.61 -19.72
N HIS A 18 6.86 1.71 -19.17
CA HIS A 18 7.02 2.02 -17.76
C HIS A 18 6.35 0.96 -16.89
N ILE A 19 5.13 0.59 -17.29
CA ILE A 19 4.36 -0.43 -16.56
C ILE A 19 5.09 -1.77 -16.57
N GLU A 20 5.61 -2.16 -17.73
CA GLU A 20 6.35 -3.42 -17.87
C GLU A 20 7.63 -3.41 -17.02
N SER A 21 8.34 -2.29 -17.03
CA SER A 21 9.58 -2.17 -16.26
C SER A 21 9.35 -2.26 -14.77
N ILE A 22 8.32 -1.57 -14.27
CA ILE A 22 7.99 -1.61 -12.86
C ILE A 22 7.53 -3.01 -12.47
N GLY A 23 6.73 -3.65 -13.33
CA GLY A 23 6.29 -5.02 -13.08
C GLY A 23 7.46 -5.99 -12.97
N ALA A 24 8.47 -5.83 -13.81
CA ALA A 24 9.68 -6.67 -13.75
C ALA A 24 10.44 -6.46 -12.46
N GLU A 25 10.54 -5.19 -12.00
CA GLU A 25 11.20 -4.90 -10.71
C GLU A 25 10.45 -5.55 -9.56
N LEU A 26 9.12 -5.47 -9.55
CA LEU A 26 8.31 -6.07 -8.50
C LEU A 26 8.45 -7.59 -8.48
N THR A 27 8.51 -8.21 -9.63
CA THR A 27 8.68 -9.66 -9.73
C THR A 27 10.02 -10.07 -9.13
N THR A 28 11.07 -9.29 -9.40
CA THR A 28 12.40 -9.56 -8.85
C THR A 28 12.41 -9.43 -7.33
N ILE A 29 11.75 -8.40 -6.79
CA ILE A 29 11.63 -8.21 -5.35
C ILE A 29 10.89 -9.40 -4.72
N GLY A 30 9.87 -9.90 -5.39
CA GLY A 30 9.09 -11.03 -4.90
C GLY A 30 9.90 -12.31 -4.73
N ASP A 31 11.06 -12.40 -5.33
CA ASP A 31 11.94 -13.56 -5.20
C ASP A 31 12.82 -13.50 -3.96
N ASN A 32 12.69 -12.50 -3.11
CA ASN A 32 13.55 -12.27 -1.97
C ASN A 32 12.99 -12.82 -0.65
N GLY A 33 12.34 -13.96 -0.68
CA GLY A 33 11.87 -14.61 0.53
C GLY A 33 10.54 -14.09 1.02
N CYS A 34 10.43 -13.75 2.31
CA CYS A 34 9.15 -13.38 2.91
C CYS A 34 8.73 -11.93 2.64
N TYR A 35 9.60 -11.12 2.09
CA TYR A 35 9.25 -9.75 1.74
C TYR A 35 9.24 -9.60 0.23
N GLY A 36 8.23 -8.96 -0.29
CA GLY A 36 8.11 -8.76 -1.72
C GLY A 36 6.68 -8.52 -2.12
N TYR A 37 6.45 -8.47 -3.42
CA TYR A 37 5.13 -8.18 -3.98
C TYR A 37 4.56 -9.40 -4.68
N ARG A 38 3.24 -9.54 -4.58
CA ARG A 38 2.47 -10.64 -5.16
C ARG A 38 1.19 -10.08 -5.76
N ASP A 39 0.42 -10.98 -6.40
CA ASP A 39 -0.85 -10.61 -7.02
C ASP A 39 -0.65 -9.45 -8.00
N ILE A 40 0.46 -9.52 -8.73
CA ILE A 40 0.82 -8.47 -9.68
C ILE A 40 -0.04 -8.62 -10.92
N VAL A 41 -0.85 -7.61 -11.21
CA VAL A 41 -1.72 -7.60 -12.39
C VAL A 41 -1.26 -6.45 -13.27
N ILE A 42 -0.83 -6.79 -14.49
CA ILE A 42 -0.27 -5.83 -15.44
C ILE A 42 -1.21 -5.69 -16.61
N GLY A 43 -1.70 -4.47 -16.83
CA GLY A 43 -2.46 -4.13 -18.03
C GLY A 43 -1.58 -3.31 -18.98
N ASP A 44 -2.17 -2.75 -20.02
CA ASP A 44 -1.42 -1.94 -20.96
C ASP A 44 -0.92 -0.65 -20.34
N ASN A 45 -1.75 -0.02 -19.53
CA ASN A 45 -1.47 1.28 -18.94
C ASN A 45 -1.61 1.31 -17.42
N SER A 46 -1.73 0.14 -16.80
CA SER A 46 -1.93 0.08 -15.36
C SER A 46 -1.27 -1.16 -14.76
N LEU A 47 -0.98 -1.05 -13.46
CA LEU A 47 -0.44 -2.16 -12.69
C LEU A 47 -1.00 -2.07 -11.29
N THR A 48 -1.41 -3.22 -10.74
CA THR A 48 -1.75 -3.31 -9.32
C THR A 48 -0.97 -4.45 -8.71
N ALA A 49 -0.66 -4.33 -7.43
CA ALA A 49 0.05 -5.38 -6.72
C ALA A 49 -0.17 -5.23 -5.22
N ARG A 50 0.05 -6.32 -4.51
CA ARG A 50 0.06 -6.33 -3.06
C ARG A 50 1.42 -6.80 -2.60
N GLY A 51 1.88 -6.32 -1.46
CA GLY A 51 3.20 -6.70 -1.00
C GLY A 51 3.37 -6.58 0.50
N THR A 52 4.48 -7.13 0.97
CA THR A 52 4.87 -7.05 2.37
C THR A 52 6.28 -6.50 2.41
N THR A 53 6.49 -5.48 3.25
CA THR A 53 7.81 -4.91 3.46
C THR A 53 8.07 -4.87 4.96
N LYS A 54 9.33 -4.73 5.33
CA LYS A 54 9.72 -4.74 6.74
C LYS A 54 9.62 -3.34 7.32
N TRP A 55 8.91 -3.22 8.44
CA TRP A 55 8.80 -2.00 9.26
C TRP A 55 7.94 -0.90 8.66
N SER A 56 8.06 -0.61 7.38
CA SER A 56 7.43 0.56 6.78
C SER A 56 7.21 0.34 5.29
N PRO A 57 6.39 1.18 4.64
CA PRO A 57 6.26 1.12 3.19
C PRO A 57 7.57 1.53 2.53
N PRO A 58 7.87 1.01 1.34
CA PRO A 58 9.13 1.31 0.65
C PRO A 58 9.07 2.64 -0.09
N LEU A 59 9.04 3.73 0.66
CA LEU A 59 8.85 5.08 0.10
C LEU A 59 9.97 5.46 -0.86
N ASP A 60 11.20 5.07 -0.58
CA ASP A 60 12.33 5.37 -1.46
C ASP A 60 12.14 4.74 -2.83
N MET A 61 11.61 3.51 -2.87
CA MET A 61 11.33 2.83 -4.13
C MET A 61 10.23 3.55 -4.90
N TYR A 62 9.16 3.96 -4.20
CA TYR A 62 8.06 4.68 -4.84
C TYR A 62 8.54 6.02 -5.41
N HIS A 63 9.34 6.76 -4.66
CA HIS A 63 9.89 8.04 -5.12
C HIS A 63 10.84 7.83 -6.30
N HIS A 64 11.63 6.75 -6.26
CA HIS A 64 12.52 6.40 -7.36
C HIS A 64 11.73 6.17 -8.66
N TRP A 65 10.62 5.45 -8.58
CA TRP A 65 9.78 5.22 -9.76
C TRP A 65 9.20 6.51 -10.30
N ILE A 66 8.70 7.36 -9.41
CA ILE A 66 8.11 8.64 -9.81
C ILE A 66 9.13 9.51 -10.54
N GLN A 67 10.38 9.49 -10.06
CA GLN A 67 11.45 10.27 -10.68
C GLN A 67 11.99 9.64 -11.97
N THR A 68 12.03 8.31 -12.01
CA THR A 68 12.62 7.60 -13.14
C THR A 68 11.66 7.47 -14.31
N TYR A 69 10.40 7.21 -14.03
CA TYR A 69 9.39 6.95 -15.07
C TYR A 69 8.47 8.15 -15.18
N GLU A 70 8.87 9.10 -16.01
CA GLU A 70 8.15 10.35 -16.15
C GLU A 70 6.69 10.12 -16.52
N GLY A 71 5.79 10.79 -15.82
CA GLY A 71 4.37 10.75 -16.12
C GLY A 71 3.59 9.64 -15.47
N ILE A 72 4.22 8.78 -14.68
CA ILE A 72 3.43 7.76 -13.97
C ILE A 72 2.62 8.43 -12.86
N GLN A 73 1.48 7.80 -12.56
CA GLN A 73 0.69 8.18 -11.39
C GLN A 73 0.72 7.00 -10.43
N LEU A 74 1.20 7.25 -9.23
CA LEU A 74 1.33 6.22 -8.21
C LEU A 74 0.33 6.46 -7.09
N TYR A 75 -0.30 5.38 -6.64
CA TYR A 75 -1.22 5.39 -5.52
C TYR A 75 -0.89 4.15 -4.69
N ALA A 76 -0.53 4.35 -3.44
CA ALA A 76 -0.16 3.26 -2.56
C ALA A 76 -0.84 3.41 -1.20
N LEU A 77 -1.30 2.29 -0.67
CA LEU A 77 -1.85 2.21 0.67
C LEU A 77 -0.97 1.27 1.48
N TYR A 78 -0.87 1.54 2.78
CA TYR A 78 -0.09 0.67 3.65
C TYR A 78 -0.71 0.61 5.05
N LYS A 79 -0.50 -0.53 5.71
CA LYS A 79 -0.83 -0.67 7.13
C LYS A 79 0.25 -1.52 7.78
N GLU A 80 0.60 -1.16 9.00
CA GLU A 80 1.62 -1.87 9.76
C GLU A 80 0.97 -3.05 10.48
N GLU A 81 1.69 -4.16 10.61
CA GLU A 81 1.17 -5.44 11.11
C GLU A 81 0.47 -5.32 12.47
N PHE A 82 1.03 -4.55 13.37
CA PHE A 82 0.46 -4.38 14.71
C PHE A 82 -0.42 -3.13 14.81
N LEU A 83 -0.70 -2.51 13.68
CA LEU A 83 -1.59 -1.36 13.57
C LEU A 83 -1.16 -0.16 14.41
N HIS A 84 0.15 0.12 14.43
CA HIS A 84 0.60 1.38 14.97
C HIS A 84 0.29 2.52 14.02
N PHE A 85 0.30 2.25 12.72
CA PHE A 85 0.04 3.27 11.71
C PHE A 85 -0.46 2.64 10.41
N ALA A 86 -1.07 3.49 9.60
CA ALA A 86 -1.45 3.17 8.22
C ALA A 86 -1.46 4.47 7.44
N GLY A 87 -1.52 4.39 6.13
CA GLY A 87 -1.54 5.61 5.36
C GLY A 87 -1.63 5.41 3.87
N LYS A 88 -1.45 6.51 3.15
CA LYS A 88 -1.54 6.59 1.70
C LYS A 88 -0.40 7.46 1.17
N VAL A 89 0.15 7.05 0.05
CA VAL A 89 1.19 7.80 -0.66
C VAL A 89 0.76 7.97 -2.12
N ASN A 90 0.95 9.15 -2.66
CA ASN A 90 0.79 9.36 -4.09
C ASN A 90 1.94 10.24 -4.60
N ASN A 91 1.82 10.72 -5.84
CA ASN A 91 2.91 11.49 -6.44
C ASN A 91 3.24 12.77 -5.69
N GLU A 92 2.28 13.32 -4.96
CA GLU A 92 2.41 14.64 -4.38
C GLU A 92 2.57 14.66 -2.87
N ASP A 93 1.89 13.75 -2.16
CA ASP A 93 1.87 13.81 -0.71
C ASP A 93 1.68 12.45 -0.06
N GLN A 94 1.67 12.46 1.26
CA GLN A 94 1.48 11.28 2.07
C GLN A 94 0.51 11.64 3.20
N GLU A 95 -0.50 10.78 3.40
CA GLU A 95 -1.41 10.89 4.52
C GLU A 95 -1.15 9.74 5.49
N HIS A 96 -1.26 10.00 6.77
CA HIS A 96 -0.86 9.05 7.80
C HIS A 96 -1.89 9.01 8.92
N VAL A 97 -2.18 7.82 9.41
CA VAL A 97 -3.12 7.60 10.51
C VAL A 97 -2.41 6.91 11.67
N ASP A 98 -2.59 7.45 12.86
CA ASP A 98 -2.08 6.87 14.11
C ASP A 98 -3.27 6.22 14.82
N PHE A 99 -3.15 4.95 15.14
CA PHE A 99 -4.26 4.19 15.70
C PHE A 99 -4.44 4.37 17.21
N SER A 100 -3.75 5.31 17.81
CA SER A 100 -4.03 5.66 19.21
C SER A 100 -5.39 6.33 19.37
N VAL A 101 -5.97 6.85 18.27
CA VAL A 101 -7.21 7.64 18.34
C VAL A 101 -8.30 7.19 17.37
N VAL A 102 -8.07 6.11 16.63
CA VAL A 102 -9.02 5.63 15.61
C VAL A 102 -9.57 4.26 16.03
N THR A 103 -10.88 4.08 15.94
CA THR A 103 -11.53 2.83 16.30
C THR A 103 -11.97 2.07 15.05
N SER A 104 -12.30 0.78 15.23
CA SER A 104 -12.83 -0.01 14.12
C SER A 104 -14.17 0.54 13.62
N ASN A 105 -14.96 1.14 14.52
CA ASN A 105 -16.21 1.77 14.10
C ASN A 105 -15.96 2.99 13.23
N ASP A 106 -14.92 3.77 13.52
CA ASP A 106 -14.55 4.89 12.66
C ASP A 106 -14.25 4.41 11.25
N VAL A 107 -13.55 3.29 11.14
CA VAL A 107 -13.20 2.72 9.83
C VAL A 107 -14.44 2.23 9.10
N ARG A 108 -15.31 1.46 9.80
CA ARG A 108 -16.49 0.88 9.18
C ARG A 108 -17.50 1.93 8.73
N SER A 109 -17.60 3.02 9.45
CA SER A 109 -18.57 4.07 9.13
C SER A 109 -18.07 5.04 8.06
N ALA A 110 -16.78 5.00 7.73
CA ALA A 110 -16.24 5.91 6.73
C ALA A 110 -16.78 5.55 5.34
N SER A 111 -17.31 6.53 4.64
CA SER A 111 -17.85 6.35 3.28
C SER A 111 -16.90 6.93 2.23
N GLU A 112 -15.86 7.64 2.65
CA GLU A 112 -14.87 8.20 1.74
C GLU A 112 -13.61 8.55 2.53
N GLY A 113 -12.56 8.91 1.83
CA GLY A 113 -11.32 9.32 2.44
C GLY A 113 -10.41 8.16 2.81
N LEU A 114 -9.37 8.47 3.56
CA LEU A 114 -8.30 7.50 3.83
C LEU A 114 -8.79 6.24 4.54
N LEU A 115 -9.61 6.38 5.57
CA LEU A 115 -10.10 5.20 6.29
C LEU A 115 -10.93 4.28 5.40
N PHE A 116 -11.76 4.87 4.54
CA PHE A 116 -12.54 4.09 3.59
C PHE A 116 -11.62 3.33 2.63
N GLU A 117 -10.63 4.00 2.07
CA GLU A 117 -9.72 3.40 1.10
C GLU A 117 -8.91 2.27 1.74
N LEU A 118 -8.42 2.48 2.96
CA LEU A 118 -7.66 1.46 3.67
C LEU A 118 -8.53 0.23 3.96
N ASN A 119 -9.77 0.44 4.33
CA ASN A 119 -10.67 -0.67 4.60
C ASN A 119 -11.01 -1.43 3.32
N ASP A 120 -11.26 -0.70 2.23
CA ASP A 120 -11.61 -1.29 0.94
C ASP A 120 -10.48 -2.17 0.39
N LYS A 121 -9.25 -1.70 0.45
CA LYS A 121 -8.11 -2.38 -0.16
C LYS A 121 -7.32 -3.27 0.78
N LEU A 122 -7.23 -2.91 2.04
CA LEU A 122 -6.40 -3.63 3.01
C LEU A 122 -7.21 -4.24 4.16
N HIS A 123 -8.54 -4.17 4.08
CA HIS A 123 -9.42 -4.79 5.09
C HIS A 123 -9.09 -4.34 6.51
N LEU A 124 -8.90 -3.04 6.66
CA LEU A 124 -8.42 -2.47 7.92
C LEU A 124 -9.31 -2.81 9.13
N ALA A 125 -10.63 -2.70 8.97
CA ALA A 125 -11.55 -2.97 10.08
C ALA A 125 -11.45 -4.41 10.57
N GLU A 126 -11.33 -5.37 9.63
CA GLU A 126 -11.18 -6.78 9.99
C GLU A 126 -9.88 -7.02 10.72
N HIS A 127 -8.80 -6.35 10.30
CA HIS A 127 -7.51 -6.49 10.94
C HIS A 127 -7.56 -5.93 12.37
N MET A 128 -8.22 -4.78 12.56
CA MET A 128 -8.37 -4.18 13.89
C MET A 128 -9.12 -5.11 14.84
N ASP A 129 -10.16 -5.77 14.36
CA ASP A 129 -10.91 -6.73 15.16
C ASP A 129 -10.04 -7.93 15.56
N THR A 130 -9.29 -8.44 14.58
CA THR A 130 -8.43 -9.61 14.79
C THR A 130 -7.32 -9.31 15.79
N GLU A 131 -6.76 -8.11 15.74
CA GLU A 131 -5.68 -7.70 16.64
C GLU A 131 -6.19 -7.17 17.98
N GLY A 132 -7.50 -7.17 18.20
CA GLY A 132 -8.04 -6.65 19.44
C GLY A 132 -7.98 -5.15 19.58
N MET A 133 -7.84 -4.45 18.47
CA MET A 133 -7.78 -2.99 18.43
C MET A 133 -9.16 -2.37 18.53
N ASN A 134 -10.18 -3.20 18.62
CA ASN A 134 -11.54 -2.75 18.74
C ASN A 134 -11.76 -2.15 20.13
N ASP A 135 -12.41 -1.05 20.17
CA ASP A 135 -12.67 -0.32 21.40
C ASP A 135 -13.89 -0.83 22.17
N ASN A 136 -14.68 -1.67 21.56
CA ASN A 136 -15.95 -2.12 22.12
C ASN A 136 -16.83 -0.95 22.55
#